data_beac3c0a90fe21a81f5fed615507266b
#
_entry.id   beac3c0a90fe21a81f5fed615507266b
#
_cell.length_a   1.000
_cell.length_b   1.000
_cell.length_c   1.000
_cell.angle_alpha   90.00
_cell.angle_beta   90.00
_cell.angle_gamma   90.00
#
_symmetry.space_group_name_H-M   'P 1'
#
loop_
_entity.id
_entity.type
_entity.pdbx_description
1 polymer ?
#
loop_
_entity_poly.entity_id
_entity_poly.type
_entity_poly.pdbx_seq_one_letter_code
_entity_poly.pdbx_strand_id
1 'polypeptide(L)'
;MKKHLISTLILGSLMSTSAFAELSTEQTQQLEEINQFLKENPSTISGLHTSLEQYVAGQAQAEKAQAESHDWLYNNDAHPITGNPDGKSVIVNFTDYNCPFCKRLEKGLVKLASENSDIKIINVYLSFKQQQVDGLDTNAALYSMKVWKDNPEAFPEVNRLLMAKSGSHTKSSLQAVAKKTGTEAQLDTTGEQKNTLMTNHQTFNALGLTGTPTMMMNDQVLPGYVPYDRLKDIVDDAF
;
A
#
# COMPACT_ATOMS: atom_id res chain seq x y z
N MET A 1 9.33 -3.75 -75.85
CA MET A 1 10.00 -4.63 -74.88
C MET A 1 9.51 -4.22 -73.50
N LYS A 2 8.51 -4.91 -72.96
CA LYS A 2 7.91 -4.62 -71.65
C LYS A 2 8.55 -5.58 -70.62
N LYS A 3 9.22 -5.00 -69.60
CA LYS A 3 9.77 -5.76 -68.45
C LYS A 3 8.71 -5.78 -67.36
N HIS A 4 8.22 -6.95 -67.03
CA HIS A 4 7.38 -7.17 -65.86
C HIS A 4 8.26 -7.32 -64.59
N LEU A 5 8.02 -6.43 -63.64
CA LEU A 5 8.56 -6.59 -62.27
C LEU A 5 7.54 -7.45 -61.49
N ILE A 6 7.99 -8.60 -61.04
CA ILE A 6 7.26 -9.45 -60.09
C ILE A 6 7.63 -8.99 -58.71
N SER A 7 6.68 -8.42 -57.99
CA SER A 7 6.84 -8.01 -56.58
C SER A 7 6.43 -9.20 -55.71
N THR A 8 7.43 -9.82 -55.04
CA THR A 8 7.19 -10.93 -54.13
C THR A 8 6.87 -10.37 -52.76
N LEU A 9 5.59 -10.48 -52.35
CA LEU A 9 5.16 -10.18 -50.99
C LEU A 9 5.62 -11.31 -50.05
N ILE A 10 6.58 -11.01 -49.17
CA ILE A 10 6.93 -11.91 -48.07
C ILE A 10 5.97 -11.64 -46.93
N LEU A 11 5.02 -12.53 -46.73
CA LEU A 11 4.16 -12.57 -45.54
C LEU A 11 4.99 -13.11 -44.38
N GLY A 12 5.53 -12.21 -43.55
CA GLY A 12 6.17 -12.55 -42.29
C GLY A 12 5.13 -12.97 -41.27
N SER A 13 4.95 -14.25 -41.04
CA SER A 13 4.19 -14.77 -39.90
C SER A 13 4.93 -14.48 -38.63
N LEU A 14 4.46 -13.51 -37.84
CA LEU A 14 4.85 -13.32 -36.45
C LEU A 14 4.34 -14.52 -35.65
N MET A 15 5.18 -15.55 -35.48
CA MET A 15 4.97 -16.57 -34.47
C MET A 15 5.27 -15.92 -33.11
N SER A 16 4.22 -15.63 -32.34
CA SER A 16 4.31 -15.33 -30.92
C SER A 16 4.79 -16.59 -30.21
N THR A 17 6.10 -16.73 -30.02
CA THR A 17 6.65 -17.73 -29.12
C THR A 17 6.32 -17.27 -27.70
N SER A 18 5.42 -17.98 -27.03
CA SER A 18 5.27 -17.93 -25.59
C SER A 18 6.63 -18.35 -25.01
N ALA A 19 7.43 -17.39 -24.58
CA ALA A 19 8.66 -17.67 -23.85
C ALA A 19 8.25 -18.24 -22.49
N PHE A 20 8.22 -19.57 -22.36
CA PHE A 20 8.27 -20.19 -21.05
C PHE A 20 9.65 -19.81 -20.46
N ALA A 21 9.63 -19.08 -19.34
CA ALA A 21 10.87 -18.78 -18.63
C ALA A 21 11.52 -20.12 -18.24
N GLU A 22 12.74 -20.36 -18.70
CA GLU A 22 13.53 -21.53 -18.27
C GLU A 22 13.82 -21.40 -16.78
N LEU A 23 13.65 -22.51 -16.05
CA LEU A 23 13.96 -22.56 -14.63
C LEU A 23 15.46 -22.34 -14.43
N SER A 24 15.82 -21.57 -13.41
CA SER A 24 17.22 -21.47 -12.98
C SER A 24 17.72 -22.82 -12.46
N THR A 25 19.04 -23.00 -12.39
CA THR A 25 19.65 -24.22 -11.81
C THR A 25 19.16 -24.47 -10.38
N GLU A 26 19.04 -23.41 -9.59
CA GLU A 26 18.53 -23.49 -8.22
C GLU A 26 17.05 -23.92 -8.19
N GLN A 27 16.20 -23.33 -9.04
CA GLN A 27 14.77 -23.71 -9.14
C GLN A 27 14.61 -25.16 -9.60
N THR A 28 15.47 -25.64 -10.51
CA THR A 28 15.45 -27.04 -10.95
C THR A 28 15.79 -27.98 -9.81
N GLN A 29 16.81 -27.65 -9.02
CA GLN A 29 17.17 -28.44 -7.83
C GLN A 29 16.05 -28.44 -6.79
N GLN A 30 15.46 -27.29 -6.49
CA GLN A 30 14.34 -27.18 -5.55
C GLN A 30 13.13 -28.02 -6.01
N LEU A 31 12.84 -28.03 -7.32
CA LEU A 31 11.76 -28.85 -7.87
C LEU A 31 12.03 -30.36 -7.69
N GLU A 32 13.26 -30.81 -7.87
CA GLU A 32 13.66 -32.20 -7.63
C GLU A 32 13.50 -32.58 -6.15
N GLU A 33 13.95 -31.73 -5.24
CA GLU A 33 13.81 -31.91 -3.78
C GLU A 33 12.32 -31.97 -3.37
N ILE A 34 11.48 -31.08 -3.90
CA ILE A 34 10.03 -31.10 -3.68
C ILE A 34 9.42 -32.41 -4.19
N ASN A 35 9.78 -32.84 -5.40
CA ASN A 35 9.27 -34.08 -5.99
C ASN A 35 9.65 -35.31 -5.15
N GLN A 36 10.88 -35.36 -4.64
CA GLN A 36 11.31 -36.44 -3.77
C GLN A 36 10.54 -36.44 -2.44
N PHE A 37 10.41 -35.27 -1.81
CA PHE A 37 9.65 -35.13 -0.56
C PHE A 37 8.18 -35.59 -0.71
N LEU A 38 7.54 -35.23 -1.83
CA LEU A 38 6.16 -35.62 -2.09
C LEU A 38 6.01 -37.11 -2.36
N LYS A 39 6.98 -37.78 -3.00
CA LYS A 39 6.99 -39.24 -3.18
C LYS A 39 7.10 -39.99 -1.85
N GLU A 40 7.89 -39.44 -0.92
CA GLU A 40 8.05 -40.00 0.43
C GLU A 40 6.83 -39.71 1.35
N ASN A 41 6.06 -38.65 1.04
CA ASN A 41 4.91 -38.17 1.82
C ASN A 41 3.63 -38.01 0.97
N PRO A 42 3.09 -39.05 0.33
CA PRO A 42 2.02 -38.95 -0.66
C PRO A 42 0.71 -38.38 -0.10
N SER A 43 0.47 -38.49 1.20
CA SER A 43 -0.71 -37.92 1.85
C SER A 43 -0.75 -36.39 1.83
N THR A 44 0.38 -35.71 1.58
CA THR A 44 0.44 -34.24 1.54
C THR A 44 0.13 -33.67 0.15
N ILE A 45 0.16 -34.50 -0.90
CA ILE A 45 0.05 -34.04 -2.29
C ILE A 45 -1.21 -33.24 -2.55
N SER A 46 -2.39 -33.78 -2.17
CA SER A 46 -3.67 -33.09 -2.41
C SER A 46 -3.78 -31.75 -1.70
N GLY A 47 -3.31 -31.67 -0.44
CA GLY A 47 -3.30 -30.44 0.33
C GLY A 47 -2.36 -29.40 -0.27
N LEU A 48 -1.15 -29.82 -0.69
CA LEU A 48 -0.20 -28.91 -1.34
C LEU A 48 -0.70 -28.41 -2.70
N HIS A 49 -1.26 -29.31 -3.51
CA HIS A 49 -1.85 -28.94 -4.81
C HIS A 49 -2.92 -27.84 -4.65
N THR A 50 -3.90 -28.06 -3.75
CA THR A 50 -4.94 -27.06 -3.49
C THR A 50 -4.34 -25.73 -2.98
N SER A 51 -3.33 -25.80 -2.10
CA SER A 51 -2.66 -24.59 -1.58
C SER A 51 -1.92 -23.83 -2.67
N LEU A 52 -1.26 -24.50 -3.61
CA LEU A 52 -0.58 -23.89 -4.75
C LEU A 52 -1.59 -23.25 -5.72
N GLU A 53 -2.70 -23.92 -6.03
CA GLU A 53 -3.75 -23.33 -6.87
C GLU A 53 -4.32 -22.05 -6.23
N GLN A 54 -4.60 -22.09 -4.93
CA GLN A 54 -5.09 -20.92 -4.18
C GLN A 54 -4.05 -19.79 -4.15
N TYR A 55 -2.78 -20.12 -3.97
CA TYR A 55 -1.69 -19.15 -3.97
C TYR A 55 -1.56 -18.44 -5.32
N VAL A 56 -1.51 -19.19 -6.42
CA VAL A 56 -1.40 -18.62 -7.78
C VAL A 56 -2.63 -17.78 -8.14
N ALA A 57 -3.84 -18.29 -7.82
CA ALA A 57 -5.07 -17.53 -8.03
C ALA A 57 -5.11 -16.24 -7.20
N GLY A 58 -4.63 -16.31 -5.95
CA GLY A 58 -4.53 -15.14 -5.06
C GLY A 58 -3.54 -14.09 -5.57
N GLN A 59 -2.39 -14.51 -6.10
CA GLN A 59 -1.43 -13.58 -6.72
C GLN A 59 -2.02 -12.87 -7.94
N ALA A 60 -2.62 -13.62 -8.87
CA ALA A 60 -3.26 -13.03 -10.05
C ALA A 60 -4.38 -12.04 -9.67
N GLN A 61 -5.14 -12.34 -8.61
CA GLN A 61 -6.16 -11.44 -8.08
C GLN A 61 -5.55 -10.18 -7.46
N ALA A 62 -4.44 -10.31 -6.71
CA ALA A 62 -3.74 -9.19 -6.10
C ALA A 62 -3.12 -8.27 -7.16
N GLU A 63 -2.47 -8.80 -8.20
CA GLU A 63 -1.95 -8.03 -9.33
C GLU A 63 -3.05 -7.24 -10.05
N LYS A 64 -4.19 -7.90 -10.30
CA LYS A 64 -5.36 -7.24 -10.89
C LYS A 64 -5.87 -6.13 -9.99
N ALA A 65 -6.04 -6.40 -8.70
CA ALA A 65 -6.50 -5.41 -7.72
C ALA A 65 -5.54 -4.23 -7.60
N GLN A 66 -4.23 -4.47 -7.69
CA GLN A 66 -3.21 -3.43 -7.70
C GLN A 66 -3.33 -2.53 -8.92
N ALA A 67 -3.48 -3.10 -10.12
CA ALA A 67 -3.70 -2.33 -11.34
C ALA A 67 -4.99 -1.51 -11.28
N GLU A 68 -6.11 -2.10 -10.82
CA GLU A 68 -7.40 -1.42 -10.67
C GLU A 68 -7.39 -0.33 -9.59
N SER A 69 -6.54 -0.47 -8.55
CA SER A 69 -6.42 0.48 -7.45
C SER A 69 -5.36 1.55 -7.67
N HIS A 70 -4.59 1.47 -8.76
CA HIS A 70 -3.44 2.36 -8.98
C HIS A 70 -3.83 3.84 -8.89
N ASP A 71 -4.85 4.27 -9.63
CA ASP A 71 -5.28 5.67 -9.63
C ASP A 71 -5.80 6.11 -8.26
N TRP A 72 -6.52 5.22 -7.56
CA TRP A 72 -6.97 5.49 -6.20
C TRP A 72 -5.80 5.70 -5.23
N LEU A 73 -4.76 4.88 -5.32
CA LEU A 73 -3.64 4.92 -4.39
C LEU A 73 -2.64 6.03 -4.70
N TYR A 74 -2.33 6.27 -5.98
CA TYR A 74 -1.22 7.14 -6.38
C TYR A 74 -1.65 8.51 -6.87
N ASN A 75 -2.88 8.65 -7.40
CA ASN A 75 -3.35 9.86 -8.08
C ASN A 75 -4.54 10.54 -7.38
N ASN A 76 -4.91 10.10 -6.18
CA ASN A 76 -6.04 10.66 -5.43
C ASN A 76 -5.57 11.70 -4.41
N ASP A 77 -6.01 12.93 -4.56
CA ASP A 77 -5.70 14.08 -3.70
C ASP A 77 -6.35 14.01 -2.31
N ALA A 78 -7.31 13.10 -2.10
CA ALA A 78 -7.88 12.84 -0.78
C ALA A 78 -6.90 12.16 0.19
N HIS A 79 -5.78 11.60 -0.32
CA HIS A 79 -4.77 10.99 0.51
C HIS A 79 -3.75 12.01 1.00
N PRO A 80 -3.60 12.19 2.32
CA PRO A 80 -2.58 13.08 2.86
C PRO A 80 -1.16 12.62 2.53
N ILE A 81 -0.30 13.58 2.22
CA ILE A 81 1.09 13.34 1.85
C ILE A 81 2.01 13.77 2.99
N THR A 82 3.03 12.96 3.26
CA THR A 82 4.19 13.30 4.10
C THR A 82 5.44 13.34 3.21
N GLY A 83 6.28 14.34 3.39
CA GLY A 83 7.46 14.58 2.54
C GLY A 83 7.16 15.48 1.35
N ASN A 84 7.84 15.23 0.23
CA ASN A 84 7.71 16.06 -0.97
C ASN A 84 6.52 15.60 -1.84
N PRO A 85 5.49 16.44 -2.08
CA PRO A 85 4.38 16.10 -2.96
C PRO A 85 4.81 15.75 -4.39
N ASP A 86 5.91 16.33 -4.86
CA ASP A 86 6.47 16.14 -6.21
C ASP A 86 7.58 15.08 -6.25
N GLY A 87 7.85 14.42 -5.11
CA GLY A 87 8.86 13.37 -4.98
C GLY A 87 8.53 12.16 -5.86
N LYS A 88 9.57 11.57 -6.44
CA LYS A 88 9.45 10.44 -7.38
C LYS A 88 9.55 9.08 -6.69
N SER A 89 10.22 9.02 -5.57
CA SER A 89 10.32 7.83 -4.72
C SER A 89 9.07 7.71 -3.86
N VAL A 90 8.05 7.01 -4.38
CA VAL A 90 6.70 6.99 -3.79
C VAL A 90 6.50 5.78 -2.89
N ILE A 91 6.11 6.05 -1.65
CA ILE A 91 5.73 5.03 -0.66
C ILE A 91 4.23 5.20 -0.36
N VAL A 92 3.42 4.17 -0.63
CA VAL A 92 2.03 4.10 -0.15
C VAL A 92 2.04 3.46 1.22
N ASN A 93 1.53 4.17 2.24
CA ASN A 93 1.53 3.75 3.64
C ASN A 93 0.09 3.52 4.13
N PHE A 94 -0.32 2.26 4.24
CA PHE A 94 -1.58 1.87 4.88
C PHE A 94 -1.43 1.93 6.40
N THR A 95 -2.13 2.85 7.04
CA THR A 95 -1.90 3.21 8.44
C THR A 95 -3.19 3.43 9.23
N ASP A 96 -3.12 3.26 10.56
CA ASP A 96 -4.22 3.50 11.50
C ASP A 96 -3.69 4.25 12.72
N TYR A 97 -4.29 5.40 13.05
CA TYR A 97 -3.91 6.23 14.21
C TYR A 97 -4.01 5.53 15.58
N ASN A 98 -4.73 4.42 15.64
CA ASN A 98 -4.85 3.64 16.87
C ASN A 98 -3.96 2.39 16.89
N CYS A 99 -3.21 2.14 15.82
CA CYS A 99 -2.26 1.03 15.73
C CYS A 99 -0.91 1.42 16.35
N PRO A 100 -0.43 0.70 17.39
CA PRO A 100 0.84 1.05 18.05
C PRO A 100 2.06 0.87 17.13
N PHE A 101 2.02 -0.05 16.18
CA PHE A 101 3.10 -0.25 15.22
C PHE A 101 3.11 0.84 14.13
N CYS A 102 1.94 1.36 13.72
CA CYS A 102 1.85 2.52 12.84
C CYS A 102 2.49 3.75 13.48
N LYS A 103 2.19 4.00 14.75
CA LYS A 103 2.79 5.11 15.52
C LYS A 103 4.32 5.00 15.64
N ARG A 104 4.85 3.78 15.65
CA ARG A 104 6.31 3.57 15.65
C ARG A 104 6.90 3.81 14.27
N LEU A 105 6.25 3.28 13.22
CA LEU A 105 6.69 3.43 11.84
C LEU A 105 6.70 4.90 11.40
N GLU A 106 5.67 5.66 11.79
CA GLU A 106 5.52 7.09 11.44
C GLU A 106 6.77 7.91 11.75
N LYS A 107 7.41 7.64 12.89
CA LYS A 107 8.65 8.33 13.26
C LYS A 107 9.78 8.09 12.27
N GLY A 108 9.88 6.86 11.76
CA GLY A 108 10.85 6.48 10.74
C GLY A 108 10.53 7.12 9.39
N LEU A 109 9.25 7.11 9.00
CA LEU A 109 8.78 7.69 7.74
C LEU A 109 9.00 9.21 7.70
N VAL A 110 8.64 9.93 8.76
CA VAL A 110 8.88 11.38 8.87
C VAL A 110 10.37 11.71 8.81
N LYS A 111 11.21 10.91 9.50
CA LYS A 111 12.66 11.08 9.44
C LYS A 111 13.19 10.84 8.03
N LEU A 112 12.77 9.75 7.39
CA LEU A 112 13.15 9.41 6.01
C LEU A 112 12.82 10.54 5.03
N ALA A 113 11.59 11.06 5.10
CA ALA A 113 11.13 12.16 4.25
C ALA A 113 11.89 13.48 4.53
N SER A 114 12.37 13.69 5.77
CA SER A 114 13.18 14.86 6.11
C SER A 114 14.63 14.78 5.63
N GLU A 115 15.17 13.58 5.47
CA GLU A 115 16.54 13.32 5.03
C GLU A 115 16.64 13.14 3.50
N ASN A 116 15.54 12.85 2.82
CA ASN A 116 15.51 12.65 1.36
C ASN A 116 14.36 13.45 0.74
N SER A 117 14.71 14.51 0.02
CA SER A 117 13.75 15.41 -0.63
C SER A 117 13.00 14.80 -1.83
N ASP A 118 13.36 13.59 -2.29
CA ASP A 118 12.66 12.89 -3.36
C ASP A 118 11.59 11.90 -2.85
N ILE A 119 11.46 11.77 -1.54
CA ILE A 119 10.48 10.88 -0.92
C ILE A 119 9.10 11.54 -0.85
N LYS A 120 8.10 10.84 -1.40
CA LYS A 120 6.67 11.11 -1.27
C LYS A 120 5.99 9.95 -0.56
N ILE A 121 5.39 10.19 0.59
CA ILE A 121 4.64 9.18 1.34
C ILE A 121 3.15 9.51 1.24
N ILE A 122 2.40 8.64 0.60
CA ILE A 122 0.94 8.72 0.46
C ILE A 122 0.32 7.94 1.62
N ASN A 123 -0.39 8.62 2.52
CA ASN A 123 -0.98 8.01 3.69
C ASN A 123 -2.42 7.57 3.41
N VAL A 124 -2.63 6.26 3.28
CA VAL A 124 -3.94 5.62 3.12
C VAL A 124 -4.45 5.22 4.50
N TYR A 125 -5.31 6.06 5.08
CA TYR A 125 -5.80 5.83 6.42
C TYR A 125 -6.88 4.76 6.48
N LEU A 126 -6.81 3.96 7.55
CA LEU A 126 -7.74 2.91 7.93
C LEU A 126 -8.19 3.13 9.37
N SER A 127 -9.29 2.48 9.79
CA SER A 127 -9.87 2.62 11.13
C SER A 127 -10.22 1.27 11.74
N PHE A 128 -9.34 0.28 11.62
CA PHE A 128 -9.58 -1.08 12.13
C PHE A 128 -9.79 -1.13 13.65
N LYS A 129 -9.05 -0.30 14.37
CA LYS A 129 -9.10 -0.29 15.84
C LYS A 129 -10.23 0.57 16.40
N GLN A 130 -10.71 1.56 15.64
CA GLN A 130 -11.73 2.48 16.12
C GLN A 130 -12.46 3.14 14.95
N GLN A 131 -13.67 2.67 14.67
CA GLN A 131 -14.47 3.21 13.57
C GLN A 131 -15.09 4.58 13.92
N GLN A 132 -15.42 4.79 15.19
CA GLN A 132 -15.99 6.03 15.71
C GLN A 132 -15.44 6.33 17.10
N VAL A 133 -15.35 7.61 17.45
CA VAL A 133 -15.01 8.05 18.81
C VAL A 133 -16.31 8.37 19.56
N ASP A 134 -16.46 7.84 20.76
CA ASP A 134 -17.65 8.06 21.59
C ASP A 134 -17.96 9.55 21.76
N GLY A 135 -19.19 9.94 21.43
CA GLY A 135 -19.68 11.30 21.52
C GLY A 135 -19.20 12.25 20.40
N LEU A 136 -18.66 11.71 19.30
CA LEU A 136 -18.36 12.41 18.06
C LEU A 136 -18.83 11.56 16.87
N ASP A 137 -19.28 12.18 15.78
CA ASP A 137 -19.56 11.48 14.51
C ASP A 137 -18.32 11.43 13.61
N THR A 138 -17.16 11.16 14.21
CA THR A 138 -15.87 11.08 13.54
C THR A 138 -14.90 10.16 14.27
N ASN A 139 -13.77 9.91 13.64
CA ASN A 139 -12.60 9.28 14.23
C ASN A 139 -11.31 10.01 13.80
N ALA A 140 -10.15 9.56 14.28
CA ALA A 140 -8.88 10.24 13.98
C ALA A 140 -8.53 10.24 12.48
N ALA A 141 -8.88 9.17 11.73
CA ALA A 141 -8.65 9.09 10.30
C ALA A 141 -9.54 10.07 9.52
N LEU A 142 -10.85 10.08 9.79
CA LEU A 142 -11.79 11.01 9.17
C LEU A 142 -11.41 12.47 9.44
N TYR A 143 -11.11 12.79 10.70
CA TYR A 143 -10.68 14.12 11.10
C TYR A 143 -9.40 14.55 10.37
N SER A 144 -8.38 13.72 10.32
CA SER A 144 -7.11 14.06 9.66
C SER A 144 -7.28 14.27 8.14
N MET A 145 -8.08 13.43 7.47
CA MET A 145 -8.41 13.60 6.05
C MET A 145 -9.22 14.90 5.79
N LYS A 146 -10.11 15.26 6.71
CA LYS A 146 -10.84 16.54 6.62
C LYS A 146 -9.89 17.73 6.79
N VAL A 147 -8.92 17.65 7.72
CA VAL A 147 -7.88 18.67 7.86
C VAL A 147 -7.04 18.77 6.59
N TRP A 148 -6.60 17.65 6.03
CA TRP A 148 -5.84 17.63 4.78
C TRP A 148 -6.57 18.36 3.64
N LYS A 149 -7.87 18.12 3.51
CA LYS A 149 -8.68 18.73 2.46
C LYS A 149 -8.86 20.24 2.66
N ASP A 150 -9.22 20.67 3.88
CA ASP A 150 -9.67 22.04 4.14
C ASP A 150 -8.54 22.98 4.57
N ASN A 151 -7.50 22.44 5.22
CA ASN A 151 -6.37 23.18 5.79
C ASN A 151 -5.10 22.31 5.75
N PRO A 152 -4.56 22.00 4.55
CA PRO A 152 -3.42 21.11 4.40
C PRO A 152 -2.16 21.57 5.14
N GLU A 153 -2.00 22.88 5.37
CA GLU A 153 -0.86 23.43 6.11
C GLU A 153 -0.86 23.00 7.59
N ALA A 154 -2.04 22.77 8.17
CA ALA A 154 -2.15 22.27 9.54
C ALA A 154 -1.95 20.76 9.66
N PHE A 155 -2.06 20.01 8.56
CA PHE A 155 -2.01 18.55 8.57
C PHE A 155 -0.74 17.97 9.21
N PRO A 156 0.49 18.43 8.93
CA PRO A 156 1.70 17.84 9.52
C PRO A 156 1.68 17.86 11.05
N GLU A 157 1.24 18.97 11.67
CA GLU A 157 1.18 19.07 13.15
C GLU A 157 0.01 18.25 13.70
N VAL A 158 -1.14 18.22 13.02
CA VAL A 158 -2.29 17.36 13.37
C VAL A 158 -1.86 15.89 13.34
N ASN A 159 -1.25 15.44 12.25
CA ASN A 159 -0.76 14.06 12.09
C ASN A 159 0.24 13.71 13.21
N ARG A 160 1.21 14.55 13.44
CA ARG A 160 2.21 14.37 14.50
C ARG A 160 1.57 14.20 15.88
N LEU A 161 0.58 15.02 16.22
CA LEU A 161 -0.11 14.97 17.52
C LEU A 161 -0.99 13.73 17.64
N LEU A 162 -1.68 13.34 16.57
CA LEU A 162 -2.49 12.13 16.55
C LEU A 162 -1.62 10.87 16.70
N MET A 163 -0.50 10.80 15.99
CA MET A 163 0.43 9.66 16.07
C MET A 163 1.18 9.60 17.40
N ALA A 164 1.41 10.74 18.07
CA ALA A 164 2.10 10.79 19.34
C ALA A 164 1.28 10.27 20.53
N LYS A 165 -0.07 10.25 20.42
CA LYS A 165 -0.93 9.82 21.52
C LYS A 165 -0.84 8.31 21.76
N SER A 166 -0.61 7.89 23.00
CA SER A 166 -0.69 6.49 23.42
C SER A 166 -2.14 6.01 23.47
N GLY A 167 -2.37 4.74 23.09
CA GLY A 167 -3.70 4.13 23.07
C GLY A 167 -4.64 4.75 22.05
N SER A 168 -5.95 4.43 22.17
CA SER A 168 -6.99 4.90 21.26
C SER A 168 -7.34 6.38 21.51
N HIS A 169 -7.85 7.03 20.48
CA HIS A 169 -8.31 8.41 20.58
C HIS A 169 -9.64 8.50 21.34
N THR A 170 -9.82 9.58 22.08
CA THR A 170 -11.05 9.94 22.78
C THR A 170 -11.55 11.28 22.26
N LYS A 171 -12.81 11.64 22.56
CA LYS A 171 -13.38 12.96 22.23
C LYS A 171 -12.47 14.09 22.73
N SER A 172 -12.05 14.02 24.00
CA SER A 172 -11.17 15.03 24.58
C SER A 172 -9.80 15.10 23.91
N SER A 173 -9.26 13.96 23.46
CA SER A 173 -7.96 13.96 22.76
C SER A 173 -8.06 14.56 21.36
N LEU A 174 -9.11 14.28 20.60
CA LEU A 174 -9.33 14.91 19.28
C LEU A 174 -9.59 16.40 19.41
N GLN A 175 -10.42 16.80 20.37
CA GLN A 175 -10.69 18.21 20.66
C GLN A 175 -9.43 18.97 21.11
N ALA A 176 -8.54 18.34 21.89
CA ALA A 176 -7.28 18.95 22.30
C ALA A 176 -6.32 19.16 21.12
N VAL A 177 -6.23 18.20 20.20
CA VAL A 177 -5.47 18.35 18.93
C VAL A 177 -6.07 19.48 18.12
N ALA A 178 -7.37 19.45 17.85
CA ALA A 178 -8.07 20.43 17.04
C ALA A 178 -7.89 21.85 17.57
N LYS A 179 -8.10 22.05 18.88
CA LYS A 179 -7.89 23.36 19.54
C LYS A 179 -6.44 23.83 19.41
N LYS A 180 -5.46 22.92 19.58
CA LYS A 180 -4.04 23.28 19.50
C LYS A 180 -3.64 23.71 18.09
N THR A 181 -4.27 23.16 17.07
CA THR A 181 -3.94 23.39 15.65
C THR A 181 -4.92 24.31 14.93
N GLY A 182 -5.96 24.83 15.61
CA GLY A 182 -6.97 25.70 15.01
C GLY A 182 -7.83 24.98 13.98
N THR A 183 -8.11 23.68 14.20
CA THR A 183 -8.83 22.81 13.25
C THR A 183 -10.11 22.23 13.84
N GLU A 184 -10.78 22.97 14.75
CA GLU A 184 -12.01 22.51 15.41
C GLU A 184 -13.15 22.27 14.43
N ALA A 185 -13.25 23.08 13.38
CA ALA A 185 -14.28 22.93 12.33
C ALA A 185 -14.16 21.58 11.59
N GLN A 186 -12.95 21.04 11.47
CA GLN A 186 -12.68 19.78 10.77
C GLN A 186 -13.05 18.52 11.59
N LEU A 187 -13.44 18.68 12.85
CA LEU A 187 -14.08 17.60 13.62
C LEU A 187 -15.48 17.24 13.11
N ASP A 188 -16.13 18.15 12.39
CA ASP A 188 -17.39 17.88 11.67
C ASP A 188 -17.07 17.29 10.30
N THR A 189 -16.96 15.95 10.25
CA THR A 189 -16.62 15.22 9.04
C THR A 189 -17.84 14.91 8.18
N THR A 190 -17.65 14.95 6.86
CA THR A 190 -18.74 14.79 5.88
C THR A 190 -18.80 13.37 5.30
N GLY A 191 -19.80 13.10 4.48
CA GLY A 191 -19.93 11.85 3.73
C GLY A 191 -18.72 11.56 2.82
N GLU A 192 -18.03 12.61 2.37
CA GLU A 192 -16.86 12.47 1.51
C GLU A 192 -15.70 11.73 2.23
N GLN A 193 -15.31 12.17 3.43
CA GLN A 193 -14.27 11.48 4.20
C GLN A 193 -14.68 10.06 4.58
N LYS A 194 -15.97 9.84 4.87
CA LYS A 194 -16.53 8.50 5.16
C LYS A 194 -16.43 7.59 3.91
N ASN A 195 -16.74 8.12 2.72
CA ASN A 195 -16.58 7.39 1.46
C ASN A 195 -15.12 7.09 1.16
N THR A 196 -14.22 8.06 1.34
CA THR A 196 -12.77 7.84 1.17
C THR A 196 -12.28 6.73 2.10
N LEU A 197 -12.64 6.78 3.38
CA LEU A 197 -12.26 5.74 4.36
C LEU A 197 -12.81 4.37 3.97
N MET A 198 -14.06 4.30 3.51
CA MET A 198 -14.67 3.05 3.05
C MET A 198 -13.94 2.49 1.83
N THR A 199 -13.62 3.32 0.83
CA THR A 199 -12.86 2.90 -0.35
C THR A 199 -11.45 2.45 0.03
N ASN A 200 -10.78 3.12 0.99
CA ASN A 200 -9.49 2.67 1.52
C ASN A 200 -9.57 1.26 2.10
N HIS A 201 -10.62 0.96 2.89
CA HIS A 201 -10.83 -0.39 3.41
C HIS A 201 -11.10 -1.42 2.31
N GLN A 202 -11.90 -1.06 1.30
CA GLN A 202 -12.17 -1.94 0.15
C GLN A 202 -10.90 -2.23 -0.64
N THR A 203 -10.11 -1.21 -0.94
CA THR A 203 -8.82 -1.32 -1.65
C THR A 203 -7.83 -2.19 -0.85
N PHE A 204 -7.69 -1.94 0.46
CA PHE A 204 -6.85 -2.72 1.35
C PHE A 204 -7.20 -4.22 1.31
N ASN A 205 -8.50 -4.55 1.38
CA ASN A 205 -8.97 -5.92 1.31
C ASN A 205 -8.80 -6.54 -0.08
N ALA A 206 -9.07 -5.79 -1.15
CA ALA A 206 -8.90 -6.25 -2.54
C ALA A 206 -7.44 -6.59 -2.86
N LEU A 207 -6.49 -5.84 -2.29
CA LEU A 207 -5.04 -6.11 -2.38
C LEU A 207 -4.60 -7.32 -1.53
N GLY A 208 -5.50 -7.98 -0.78
CA GLY A 208 -5.17 -9.10 0.08
C GLY A 208 -4.33 -8.73 1.31
N LEU A 209 -4.28 -7.45 1.68
CA LEU A 209 -3.51 -6.98 2.83
C LEU A 209 -4.21 -7.38 4.14
N THR A 210 -3.44 -7.69 5.18
CA THR A 210 -4.00 -8.31 6.40
C THR A 210 -3.77 -7.50 7.68
N GLY A 211 -2.96 -6.44 7.62
CA GLY A 211 -2.65 -5.67 8.84
C GLY A 211 -2.00 -4.32 8.57
N THR A 212 -2.00 -3.47 9.59
CA THR A 212 -1.31 -2.18 9.57
C THR A 212 -0.17 -2.15 10.58
N PRO A 213 0.93 -1.43 10.29
CA PRO A 213 1.18 -0.74 9.02
C PRO A 213 1.48 -1.74 7.89
N THR A 214 1.20 -1.36 6.65
CA THR A 214 1.72 -2.01 5.44
C THR A 214 2.15 -0.92 4.47
N MET A 215 3.34 -1.06 3.90
CA MET A 215 3.85 -0.15 2.88
C MET A 215 3.84 -0.83 1.52
N MET A 216 3.68 -0.04 0.45
CA MET A 216 3.90 -0.48 -0.93
C MET A 216 4.91 0.47 -1.58
N MET A 217 5.89 -0.09 -2.28
CA MET A 217 6.95 0.60 -3.03
C MET A 217 7.23 -0.18 -4.30
N ASN A 218 7.18 0.45 -5.47
CA ASN A 218 7.48 -0.21 -6.76
C ASN A 218 6.85 -1.62 -6.86
N ASP A 219 5.55 -1.72 -6.59
CA ASP A 219 4.76 -2.97 -6.63
C ASP A 219 5.12 -4.02 -5.56
N GLN A 220 6.08 -3.73 -4.69
CA GLN A 220 6.42 -4.60 -3.56
C GLN A 220 5.63 -4.23 -2.31
N VAL A 221 5.06 -5.23 -1.66
CA VAL A 221 4.34 -5.10 -0.39
C VAL A 221 5.28 -5.40 0.76
N LEU A 222 5.44 -4.44 1.68
CA LEU A 222 6.23 -4.58 2.90
C LEU A 222 5.29 -4.53 4.11
N PRO A 223 4.89 -5.67 4.67
CA PRO A 223 3.97 -5.73 5.79
C PRO A 223 4.68 -5.47 7.13
N GLY A 224 3.97 -4.82 8.04
CA GLY A 224 4.38 -4.65 9.42
C GLY A 224 5.33 -3.49 9.67
N TYR A 225 5.75 -3.39 10.92
CA TYR A 225 6.70 -2.36 11.37
C TYR A 225 8.13 -2.74 10.99
N VAL A 226 8.84 -1.78 10.42
CA VAL A 226 10.27 -1.90 10.10
C VAL A 226 11.04 -0.83 10.87
N PRO A 227 12.12 -1.17 11.60
CA PRO A 227 13.02 -0.20 12.22
C PRO A 227 13.64 0.74 11.19
N TYR A 228 13.95 1.98 11.59
CA TYR A 228 14.40 3.04 10.68
C TYR A 228 15.60 2.64 9.81
N ASP A 229 16.66 2.08 10.39
CA ASP A 229 17.86 1.73 9.63
C ASP A 229 17.55 0.71 8.54
N ARG A 230 16.75 -0.31 8.87
CA ARG A 230 16.29 -1.29 7.88
C ARG A 230 15.34 -0.70 6.84
N LEU A 231 14.47 0.23 7.25
CA LEU A 231 13.58 0.94 6.33
C LEU A 231 14.38 1.75 5.31
N LYS A 232 15.41 2.43 5.79
CA LYS A 232 16.31 3.21 4.93
C LYS A 232 16.99 2.32 3.88
N ASP A 233 17.58 1.18 4.30
CA ASP A 233 18.21 0.24 3.36
C ASP A 233 17.21 -0.24 2.29
N ILE A 234 15.98 -0.62 2.71
CA ILE A 234 14.94 -1.08 1.78
C ILE A 234 14.55 0.01 0.77
N VAL A 235 14.46 1.27 1.22
CA VAL A 235 14.12 2.40 0.35
C VAL A 235 15.26 2.74 -0.60
N ASP A 236 16.51 2.73 -0.11
CA ASP A 236 17.69 2.95 -0.94
C ASP A 236 17.85 1.84 -2.01
N ASP A 237 17.45 0.59 -1.71
CA ASP A 237 17.47 -0.53 -2.66
C ASP A 237 16.29 -0.47 -3.67
N ALA A 238 15.17 0.15 -3.29
CA ALA A 238 13.95 0.21 -4.11
C ALA A 238 13.98 1.36 -5.14
N PHE A 239 14.69 2.45 -4.86
CA PHE A 239 14.70 3.69 -5.65
C PHE A 239 16.11 4.15 -6.01
#